data_b56edf0f4e472231192001a2aecd5693
#
_entry.id   b56edf0f4e472231192001a2aecd5693
#
_cell.length_a   1.000
_cell.length_b   1.000
_cell.length_c   1.000
_cell.angle_alpha   90.00
_cell.angle_beta   90.00
_cell.angle_gamma   90.00
#
_symmetry.space_group_name_H-M   'P 1'
#
loop_
_entity.id
_entity.type
_entity.pdbx_description
1 polymer ?
#
loop_
_entity_poly.entity_id
_entity_poly.type
_entity_poly.pdbx_seq_one_letter_code
_entity_poly.pdbx_strand_id
1 'polypeptide(L)'
;MPISRIAVGSPAEFTQPDAIKAAVAEFISMLIFVFAGEGSGMAFANISGGHVNPAVTFGALVGGHISLFRSILYWIAQLLGSVVACLLLKFTTGGLETSAFALSSGVTEWNALVFEIVMTFGLVYTVYATAVDPKKGDIGIIAPIAIGFIVGANILAGGAFDGASMNPAVSFGPAVVSWTWNSHWVYWVGPFVGAGIAALVYEVLFINQSGHDQLPTTDY
;
A
#
# COMPACT_ATOMS: atom_id res chain seq x y z
N MET A 1 14.34 -20.02 -8.56
CA MET A 1 13.75 -20.87 -7.50
C MET A 1 12.28 -20.59 -7.43
N PRO A 2 11.44 -21.57 -7.19
CA PRO A 2 10.01 -21.31 -7.11
C PRO A 2 9.74 -20.39 -5.92
N ILE A 3 8.66 -19.63 -6.01
CA ILE A 3 8.05 -18.79 -4.98
C ILE A 3 7.57 -19.71 -3.84
N SER A 4 8.49 -20.36 -3.16
CA SER A 4 8.17 -21.38 -2.15
C SER A 4 8.06 -20.81 -0.74
N ARG A 5 7.91 -19.47 -0.57
CA ARG A 5 8.04 -18.87 0.75
C ARG A 5 6.98 -17.82 1.10
N ILE A 6 5.75 -18.03 0.67
CA ILE A 6 4.67 -17.34 1.38
C ILE A 6 4.64 -17.93 2.77
N ALA A 7 5.11 -17.18 3.77
CA ALA A 7 5.05 -17.59 5.16
C ALA A 7 3.59 -17.50 5.62
N VAL A 8 2.93 -18.63 5.77
CA VAL A 8 1.56 -18.67 6.27
C VAL A 8 1.49 -18.14 7.70
N GLY A 9 2.53 -18.37 8.49
CA GLY A 9 2.54 -18.05 9.91
C GLY A 9 1.74 -19.09 10.73
N SER A 10 1.33 -18.69 11.92
CA SER A 10 0.55 -19.51 12.83
C SER A 10 -0.73 -18.77 13.28
N PRO A 11 -1.87 -19.45 13.45
CA PRO A 11 -3.06 -18.85 14.06
C PRO A 11 -2.80 -18.19 15.43
N ALA A 12 -1.79 -18.64 16.16
CA ALA A 12 -1.36 -18.02 17.41
C ALA A 12 -0.90 -16.57 17.26
N GLU A 13 -0.50 -16.13 16.05
CA GLU A 13 -0.12 -14.73 15.79
C GLU A 13 -1.26 -13.75 16.05
N PHE A 14 -2.53 -14.18 15.91
CA PHE A 14 -3.68 -13.31 16.22
C PHE A 14 -3.75 -12.89 17.70
N THR A 15 -3.14 -13.66 18.60
CA THR A 15 -3.13 -13.39 20.03
C THR A 15 -1.77 -12.92 20.57
N GLN A 16 -0.76 -12.88 19.72
CA GLN A 16 0.57 -12.40 20.13
C GLN A 16 0.56 -10.89 20.39
N PRO A 17 1.11 -10.42 21.53
CA PRO A 17 1.11 -9.00 21.88
C PRO A 17 1.79 -8.09 20.85
N ASP A 18 2.84 -8.57 20.18
CA ASP A 18 3.54 -7.82 19.14
C ASP A 18 2.72 -7.70 17.86
N ALA A 19 2.04 -8.77 17.44
CA ALA A 19 1.16 -8.75 16.27
C ALA A 19 -0.08 -7.86 16.53
N ILE A 20 -0.63 -7.89 17.74
CA ILE A 20 -1.73 -7.00 18.13
C ILE A 20 -1.27 -5.54 18.14
N LYS A 21 -0.09 -5.24 18.72
CA LYS A 21 0.47 -3.89 18.70
C LYS A 21 0.70 -3.38 17.27
N ALA A 22 1.22 -4.24 16.40
CA ALA A 22 1.43 -3.89 15.00
C ALA A 22 0.09 -3.61 14.29
N ALA A 23 -0.95 -4.42 14.53
CA ALA A 23 -2.28 -4.17 13.98
C ALA A 23 -2.91 -2.88 14.50
N VAL A 24 -2.74 -2.55 15.78
CA VAL A 24 -3.18 -1.26 16.35
C VAL A 24 -2.41 -0.10 15.72
N ALA A 25 -1.09 -0.24 15.51
CA ALA A 25 -0.30 0.78 14.84
C ALA A 25 -0.77 0.98 13.39
N GLU A 26 -1.07 -0.08 12.63
CA GLU A 26 -1.64 0.01 11.29
C GLU A 26 -3.02 0.71 11.28
N PHE A 27 -3.89 0.42 12.25
CA PHE A 27 -5.17 1.12 12.38
C PHE A 27 -4.97 2.63 12.60
N ILE A 28 -4.11 3.02 13.53
CA ILE A 28 -3.83 4.43 13.83
C ILE A 28 -3.16 5.12 12.65
N SER A 29 -2.18 4.46 12.01
CA SER A 29 -1.51 4.97 10.81
C SER A 29 -2.50 5.23 9.69
N MET A 30 -3.43 4.31 9.44
CA MET A 30 -4.45 4.46 8.40
C MET A 30 -5.43 5.58 8.72
N LEU A 31 -5.82 5.71 9.97
CA LEU A 31 -6.67 6.79 10.45
C LEU A 31 -6.01 8.16 10.19
N ILE A 32 -4.74 8.32 10.57
CA ILE A 32 -3.99 9.55 10.36
C ILE A 32 -3.75 9.78 8.86
N PHE A 33 -3.42 8.72 8.11
CA PHE A 33 -3.16 8.79 6.67
C PHE A 33 -4.36 9.34 5.89
N VAL A 34 -5.54 8.79 6.10
CA VAL A 34 -6.77 9.25 5.43
C VAL A 34 -7.22 10.62 5.94
N PHE A 35 -6.99 10.93 7.24
CA PHE A 35 -7.36 12.21 7.83
C PHE A 35 -6.40 13.34 7.46
N ALA A 36 -5.10 13.10 7.51
CA ALA A 36 -4.05 14.12 7.39
C ALA A 36 -3.16 13.96 6.13
N GLY A 37 -3.44 12.97 5.28
CA GLY A 37 -2.61 12.66 4.11
C GLY A 37 -1.46 11.71 4.41
N GLU A 38 -0.62 11.48 3.41
CA GLU A 38 0.31 10.34 3.35
C GLU A 38 1.52 10.37 4.31
N GLY A 39 1.67 11.40 5.13
CA GLY A 39 2.78 11.50 6.08
C GLY A 39 2.73 10.53 7.28
N SER A 40 1.60 9.87 7.50
CA SER A 40 1.38 9.03 8.67
C SER A 40 2.18 7.72 8.67
N GLY A 41 2.47 7.17 7.50
CA GLY A 41 3.30 5.95 7.38
C GLY A 41 4.66 6.10 8.05
N MET A 42 5.23 7.31 8.02
CA MET A 42 6.51 7.60 8.65
C MET A 42 6.46 7.58 10.19
N ALA A 43 5.34 8.00 10.77
CA ALA A 43 5.22 8.13 12.23
C ALA A 43 5.24 6.78 12.95
N PHE A 44 4.76 5.71 12.31
CA PHE A 44 4.60 4.39 12.91
C PHE A 44 5.41 3.28 12.23
N ALA A 45 6.25 3.61 11.25
CA ALA A 45 7.06 2.65 10.50
C ALA A 45 7.92 1.75 11.41
N ASN A 46 8.44 2.28 12.51
CA ASN A 46 9.24 1.53 13.47
C ASN A 46 8.45 0.46 14.26
N ILE A 47 7.12 0.51 14.23
CA ILE A 47 6.25 -0.42 14.95
C ILE A 47 5.65 -1.46 14.01
N SER A 48 5.11 -1.03 12.88
CA SER A 48 4.36 -1.87 11.94
C SER A 48 5.04 -2.06 10.58
N GLY A 49 6.10 -1.33 10.29
CA GLY A 49 6.66 -1.22 8.95
C GLY A 49 5.98 -0.13 8.09
N GLY A 50 4.88 0.47 8.59
CA GLY A 50 4.22 1.61 7.94
C GLY A 50 3.58 1.27 6.61
N HIS A 51 2.99 0.08 6.46
CA HIS A 51 2.39 -0.35 5.19
C HIS A 51 1.23 0.56 4.76
N VAL A 52 0.34 0.92 5.68
CA VAL A 52 -0.86 1.80 5.53
C VAL A 52 -1.71 1.54 4.28
N ASN A 53 -1.54 0.40 3.65
CA ASN A 53 -2.10 0.07 2.35
C ASN A 53 -2.24 -1.46 2.20
N PRO A 54 -3.44 -2.00 1.97
CA PRO A 54 -3.62 -3.43 1.73
C PRO A 54 -2.83 -3.98 0.56
N ALA A 55 -2.62 -3.20 -0.51
CA ALA A 55 -1.84 -3.63 -1.67
C ALA A 55 -0.33 -3.70 -1.35
N VAL A 56 0.22 -2.74 -0.59
CA VAL A 56 1.61 -2.80 -0.10
C VAL A 56 1.78 -4.02 0.82
N THR A 57 0.84 -4.26 1.73
CA THR A 57 0.85 -5.46 2.59
C THR A 57 0.80 -6.75 1.77
N PHE A 58 -0.01 -6.79 0.70
CA PHE A 58 -0.06 -7.93 -0.21
C PHE A 58 1.26 -8.12 -0.97
N GLY A 59 1.87 -7.04 -1.46
CA GLY A 59 3.20 -7.10 -2.07
C GLY A 59 4.24 -7.69 -1.11
N ALA A 60 4.26 -7.22 0.15
CA ALA A 60 5.13 -7.77 1.19
C ALA A 60 4.85 -9.26 1.48
N LEU A 61 3.56 -9.68 1.46
CA LEU A 61 3.18 -11.08 1.60
C LEU A 61 3.70 -11.94 0.44
N VAL A 62 3.53 -11.48 -0.79
CA VAL A 62 4.02 -12.19 -2.00
C VAL A 62 5.54 -12.33 -1.98
N GLY A 63 6.26 -11.31 -1.51
CA GLY A 63 7.72 -11.35 -1.36
C GLY A 63 8.21 -12.12 -0.12
N GLY A 64 7.31 -12.56 0.77
CA GLY A 64 7.68 -13.33 1.97
C GLY A 64 8.20 -12.47 3.14
N HIS A 65 7.95 -11.17 3.14
CA HIS A 65 8.38 -10.23 4.18
C HIS A 65 7.38 -10.09 5.34
N ILE A 66 6.19 -10.63 5.19
CA ILE A 66 5.15 -10.66 6.22
C ILE A 66 4.37 -11.98 6.12
N SER A 67 3.88 -12.50 7.24
CA SER A 67 3.05 -13.71 7.26
C SER A 67 1.61 -13.42 6.81
N LEU A 68 0.91 -14.45 6.34
CA LEU A 68 -0.50 -14.34 5.95
C LEU A 68 -1.38 -13.86 7.12
N PHE A 69 -1.19 -14.42 8.32
CA PHE A 69 -2.00 -14.04 9.48
C PHE A 69 -1.77 -12.57 9.88
N ARG A 70 -0.54 -12.10 9.85
CA ARG A 70 -0.21 -10.69 10.11
C ARG A 70 -0.77 -9.79 9.01
N SER A 71 -0.74 -10.21 7.75
CA SER A 71 -1.37 -9.46 6.64
C SER A 71 -2.87 -9.30 6.83
N ILE A 72 -3.57 -10.34 7.29
CA ILE A 72 -5.01 -10.26 7.58
C ILE A 72 -5.29 -9.25 8.70
N LEU A 73 -4.50 -9.27 9.77
CA LEU A 73 -4.62 -8.27 10.85
C LEU A 73 -4.40 -6.84 10.33
N TYR A 74 -3.40 -6.64 9.47
CA TYR A 74 -3.12 -5.34 8.87
C TYR A 74 -4.26 -4.88 7.98
N TRP A 75 -4.78 -5.73 7.11
CA TRP A 75 -5.90 -5.40 6.23
C TRP A 75 -7.13 -4.96 7.03
N ILE A 76 -7.49 -5.72 8.07
CA ILE A 76 -8.62 -5.36 8.94
C ILE A 76 -8.36 -3.99 9.61
N ALA A 77 -7.18 -3.77 10.17
CA ALA A 77 -6.82 -2.53 10.84
C ALA A 77 -6.82 -1.32 9.86
N GLN A 78 -6.25 -1.48 8.67
CA GLN A 78 -6.20 -0.46 7.62
C GLN A 78 -7.61 -0.07 7.15
N LEU A 79 -8.47 -1.04 6.88
CA LEU A 79 -9.86 -0.79 6.46
C LEU A 79 -10.67 -0.09 7.54
N LEU A 80 -10.58 -0.55 8.79
CA LEU A 80 -11.27 0.08 9.92
C LEU A 80 -10.73 1.49 10.18
N GLY A 81 -9.40 1.68 10.10
CA GLY A 81 -8.77 3.01 10.25
C GLY A 81 -9.28 4.01 9.21
N SER A 82 -9.42 3.57 7.96
CA SER A 82 -9.95 4.41 6.89
C SER A 82 -11.42 4.81 7.13
N VAL A 83 -12.28 3.88 7.54
CA VAL A 83 -13.68 4.17 7.86
C VAL A 83 -13.79 5.18 9.02
N VAL A 84 -13.03 4.96 10.09
CA VAL A 84 -13.02 5.87 11.24
C VAL A 84 -12.52 7.26 10.83
N ALA A 85 -11.47 7.35 10.00
CA ALA A 85 -10.98 8.62 9.48
C ALA A 85 -12.05 9.39 8.69
N CYS A 86 -12.77 8.72 7.79
CA CYS A 86 -13.86 9.34 7.02
C CYS A 86 -15.01 9.79 7.92
N LEU A 87 -15.38 9.03 8.96
CA LEU A 87 -16.40 9.43 9.94
C LEU A 87 -15.94 10.65 10.74
N LEU A 88 -14.68 10.72 11.15
CA LEU A 88 -14.11 11.88 11.83
C LEU A 88 -14.11 13.12 10.94
N LEU A 89 -13.74 12.97 9.65
CA LEU A 89 -13.81 14.07 8.69
C LEU A 89 -15.25 14.56 8.52
N LYS A 90 -16.21 13.65 8.35
CA LYS A 90 -17.63 14.00 8.26
C LYS A 90 -18.11 14.76 9.49
N PHE A 91 -17.71 14.34 10.69
CA PHE A 91 -18.06 15.02 11.94
C PHE A 91 -17.43 16.42 12.02
N THR A 92 -16.12 16.53 11.78
CA THR A 92 -15.37 17.80 11.93
C THR A 92 -15.71 18.84 10.88
N THR A 93 -16.22 18.41 9.71
CA THR A 93 -16.64 19.31 8.62
C THR A 93 -18.13 19.66 8.66
N GLY A 94 -18.85 19.28 9.71
CA GLY A 94 -20.27 19.60 9.81
C GLY A 94 -21.15 18.78 8.87
N GLY A 95 -20.73 17.59 8.48
CA GLY A 95 -21.50 16.65 7.67
C GLY A 95 -21.04 16.48 6.23
N LEU A 96 -19.93 17.11 5.80
CA LEU A 96 -19.38 16.86 4.48
C LEU A 96 -18.84 15.42 4.39
N GLU A 97 -19.22 14.71 3.35
CA GLU A 97 -18.73 13.37 3.09
C GLU A 97 -17.50 13.40 2.17
N THR A 98 -16.52 12.56 2.48
CA THR A 98 -15.43 12.30 1.54
C THR A 98 -16.01 11.61 0.32
N SER A 99 -15.80 12.17 -0.86
CA SER A 99 -16.27 11.58 -2.11
C SER A 99 -15.65 10.19 -2.30
N ALA A 100 -16.49 9.22 -2.66
CA ALA A 100 -15.99 7.91 -3.07
C ALA A 100 -15.20 8.05 -4.40
N PHE A 101 -14.24 7.16 -4.58
CA PHE A 101 -13.54 7.05 -5.84
C PHE A 101 -14.51 6.67 -6.97
N ALA A 102 -14.36 7.29 -8.11
CA ALA A 102 -15.24 7.09 -9.26
C ALA A 102 -14.47 7.27 -10.57
N LEU A 103 -14.96 6.62 -11.60
CA LEU A 103 -14.41 6.75 -12.94
C LEU A 103 -14.91 8.04 -13.59
N SER A 104 -14.02 8.77 -14.24
CA SER A 104 -14.37 9.95 -15.01
C SER A 104 -15.10 9.59 -16.30
N SER A 105 -15.83 10.56 -16.87
CA SER A 105 -16.55 10.37 -18.11
C SER A 105 -15.63 9.87 -19.23
N GLY A 106 -16.02 8.81 -19.91
CA GLY A 106 -15.22 8.19 -20.98
C GLY A 106 -14.16 7.20 -20.50
N VAL A 107 -13.96 7.03 -19.20
CA VAL A 107 -13.06 6.01 -18.64
C VAL A 107 -13.86 4.74 -18.35
N THR A 108 -13.45 3.63 -18.94
CA THR A 108 -14.04 2.32 -18.64
C THR A 108 -13.38 1.68 -17.42
N GLU A 109 -14.05 0.70 -16.80
CA GLU A 109 -13.47 -0.08 -15.70
C GLU A 109 -12.13 -0.74 -16.09
N TRP A 110 -12.00 -1.19 -17.32
CA TRP A 110 -10.77 -1.78 -17.84
C TRP A 110 -9.63 -0.77 -17.99
N ASN A 111 -9.95 0.46 -18.39
CA ASN A 111 -8.95 1.54 -18.42
C ASN A 111 -8.46 1.84 -17.01
N ALA A 112 -9.37 2.01 -16.06
CA ALA A 112 -9.05 2.28 -14.66
C ALA A 112 -8.28 1.10 -14.03
N LEU A 113 -8.67 -0.13 -14.34
CA LEU A 113 -7.94 -1.32 -13.87
C LEU A 113 -6.46 -1.27 -14.29
N VAL A 114 -6.18 -0.92 -15.55
CA VAL A 114 -4.80 -0.80 -16.05
C VAL A 114 -4.07 0.35 -15.36
N PHE A 115 -4.72 1.49 -15.15
CA PHE A 115 -4.14 2.61 -14.39
C PHE A 115 -3.76 2.17 -12.97
N GLU A 116 -4.68 1.56 -12.24
CA GLU A 116 -4.44 1.10 -10.87
C GLU A 116 -3.32 0.03 -10.81
N ILE A 117 -3.25 -0.89 -11.79
CA ILE A 117 -2.16 -1.87 -11.90
C ILE A 117 -0.81 -1.15 -12.06
N VAL A 118 -0.70 -0.24 -13.02
CA VAL A 118 0.58 0.42 -13.34
C VAL A 118 1.02 1.34 -12.20
N MET A 119 0.10 2.13 -11.65
CA MET A 119 0.39 3.05 -10.55
C MET A 119 0.82 2.29 -9.29
N THR A 120 0.10 1.23 -8.93
CA THR A 120 0.43 0.43 -7.75
C THR A 120 1.69 -0.40 -7.96
N PHE A 121 1.95 -0.87 -9.18
CA PHE A 121 3.26 -1.45 -9.52
C PHE A 121 4.39 -0.47 -9.22
N GLY A 122 4.30 0.76 -9.72
CA GLY A 122 5.31 1.80 -9.46
C GLY A 122 5.49 2.10 -7.98
N LEU A 123 4.38 2.20 -7.23
CA LEU A 123 4.40 2.41 -5.79
C LEU A 123 5.15 1.27 -5.07
N VAL A 124 4.73 0.02 -5.28
CA VAL A 124 5.30 -1.14 -4.55
C VAL A 124 6.74 -1.41 -5.00
N TYR A 125 7.06 -1.20 -6.29
CA TYR A 125 8.44 -1.27 -6.77
C TYR A 125 9.34 -0.26 -6.01
N THR A 126 8.86 0.98 -5.82
CA THR A 126 9.58 2.00 -5.06
C THR A 126 9.74 1.60 -3.59
N VAL A 127 8.72 1.03 -2.96
CA VAL A 127 8.80 0.50 -1.59
C VAL A 127 9.89 -0.58 -1.51
N TYR A 128 9.93 -1.50 -2.45
CA TYR A 128 10.96 -2.52 -2.49
C TYR A 128 12.37 -1.92 -2.64
N ALA A 129 12.54 -1.01 -3.60
CA ALA A 129 13.84 -0.39 -3.87
C ALA A 129 14.39 0.43 -2.71
N THR A 130 13.52 1.02 -1.89
CA THR A 130 13.93 2.00 -0.87
C THR A 130 13.77 1.52 0.57
N ALA A 131 12.89 0.54 0.81
CA ALA A 131 12.58 0.07 2.15
C ALA A 131 12.87 -1.42 2.38
N VAL A 132 12.75 -2.26 1.35
CA VAL A 132 12.82 -3.73 1.49
C VAL A 132 14.19 -4.28 1.07
N ASP A 133 14.78 -3.80 -0.04
CA ASP A 133 16.03 -4.33 -0.59
C ASP A 133 17.16 -4.29 0.46
N PRO A 134 17.79 -5.44 0.78
CA PRO A 134 18.91 -5.48 1.70
C PRO A 134 20.10 -4.62 1.24
N LYS A 135 20.22 -4.36 -0.05
CA LYS A 135 21.31 -3.57 -0.65
C LYS A 135 21.06 -2.06 -0.62
N LYS A 136 19.90 -1.61 -0.12
CA LYS A 136 19.53 -0.17 -0.10
C LYS A 136 20.46 0.70 0.75
N GLY A 137 21.26 0.12 1.66
CA GLY A 137 22.11 0.88 2.57
C GLY A 137 21.29 1.90 3.41
N ASP A 138 21.85 3.09 3.59
CA ASP A 138 21.24 4.15 4.42
C ASP A 138 20.09 4.91 3.75
N ILE A 139 19.77 4.63 2.47
CA ILE A 139 18.65 5.29 1.78
C ILE A 139 17.29 4.96 2.40
N GLY A 140 17.20 3.93 3.23
CA GLY A 140 15.99 3.62 3.98
C GLY A 140 15.46 4.79 4.83
N ILE A 141 16.32 5.74 5.23
CA ILE A 141 15.93 6.95 5.96
C ILE A 141 15.07 7.88 5.09
N ILE A 142 15.37 7.95 3.79
CA ILE A 142 14.62 8.80 2.83
C ILE A 142 13.54 8.03 2.06
N ALA A 143 13.40 6.74 2.31
CA ALA A 143 12.37 5.91 1.65
C ALA A 143 10.97 6.55 1.66
N PRO A 144 10.48 7.11 2.79
CA PRO A 144 9.17 7.76 2.81
C PRO A 144 9.03 8.92 1.83
N ILE A 145 10.11 9.66 1.56
CA ILE A 145 10.10 10.77 0.60
C ILE A 145 9.93 10.23 -0.82
N ALA A 146 10.68 9.18 -1.19
CA ALA A 146 10.57 8.55 -2.50
C ALA A 146 9.17 7.93 -2.71
N ILE A 147 8.63 7.28 -1.67
CA ILE A 147 7.29 6.70 -1.69
C ILE A 147 6.23 7.80 -1.85
N GLY A 148 6.34 8.91 -1.10
CA GLY A 148 5.44 10.04 -1.23
C GLY A 148 5.49 10.69 -2.63
N PHE A 149 6.68 10.79 -3.22
CA PHE A 149 6.82 11.35 -4.58
C PHE A 149 6.19 10.45 -5.65
N ILE A 150 6.36 9.12 -5.59
CA ILE A 150 5.71 8.24 -6.57
C ILE A 150 4.20 8.26 -6.42
N VAL A 151 3.67 8.32 -5.20
CA VAL A 151 2.23 8.48 -4.97
C VAL A 151 1.74 9.81 -5.55
N GLY A 152 2.41 10.91 -5.25
CA GLY A 152 2.07 12.23 -5.81
C GLY A 152 2.12 12.25 -7.34
N ALA A 153 3.15 11.66 -7.94
CA ALA A 153 3.27 11.54 -9.40
C ALA A 153 2.12 10.71 -10.01
N ASN A 154 1.77 9.59 -9.37
CA ASN A 154 0.66 8.74 -9.80
C ASN A 154 -0.70 9.47 -9.69
N ILE A 155 -0.92 10.25 -8.63
CA ILE A 155 -2.13 11.08 -8.48
C ILE A 155 -2.22 12.12 -9.59
N LEU A 156 -1.10 12.76 -9.96
CA LEU A 156 -1.07 13.70 -11.08
C LEU A 156 -1.32 13.01 -12.43
N ALA A 157 -0.86 11.77 -12.60
CA ALA A 157 -1.04 11.02 -13.84
C ALA A 157 -2.45 10.40 -13.96
N GLY A 158 -2.95 9.77 -12.90
CA GLY A 158 -4.19 8.97 -12.93
C GLY A 158 -5.39 9.65 -12.28
N GLY A 159 -5.17 10.60 -11.38
CA GLY A 159 -6.23 11.15 -10.54
C GLY A 159 -7.41 11.77 -11.29
N ALA A 160 -7.17 12.35 -12.46
CA ALA A 160 -8.21 12.90 -13.31
C ALA A 160 -9.06 11.82 -14.03
N PHE A 161 -8.61 10.55 -14.03
CA PHE A 161 -9.26 9.45 -14.74
C PHE A 161 -10.07 8.54 -13.81
N ASP A 162 -9.46 8.10 -12.70
CA ASP A 162 -10.09 7.15 -11.75
C ASP A 162 -9.90 7.53 -10.28
N GLY A 163 -9.22 8.65 -10.01
CA GLY A 163 -8.91 9.10 -8.67
C GLY A 163 -7.55 8.63 -8.15
N ALA A 164 -6.87 7.70 -8.85
CA ALA A 164 -5.54 7.16 -8.51
C ALA A 164 -5.44 6.66 -7.07
N SER A 165 -6.21 5.61 -6.76
CA SER A 165 -6.29 5.09 -5.39
C SER A 165 -5.00 4.38 -4.95
N MET A 166 -4.50 3.42 -5.75
CA MET A 166 -3.36 2.55 -5.42
C MET A 166 -3.47 1.83 -4.07
N ASN A 167 -4.59 2.01 -3.37
CA ASN A 167 -4.75 1.61 -1.99
C ASN A 167 -6.22 1.25 -1.70
N PRO A 168 -6.54 -0.04 -1.55
CA PRO A 168 -7.91 -0.46 -1.24
C PRO A 168 -8.51 0.18 0.01
N ALA A 169 -7.71 0.51 1.02
CA ALA A 169 -8.23 1.14 2.24
C ALA A 169 -8.62 2.61 2.01
N VAL A 170 -7.86 3.33 1.17
CA VAL A 170 -8.18 4.73 0.81
C VAL A 170 -9.49 4.82 0.03
N SER A 171 -9.77 3.86 -0.84
CA SER A 171 -11.04 3.81 -1.57
C SER A 171 -12.20 3.26 -0.74
N PHE A 172 -11.93 2.34 0.20
CA PHE A 172 -12.94 1.65 1.00
C PHE A 172 -13.64 2.56 2.01
N GLY A 173 -12.89 3.36 2.77
CA GLY A 173 -13.45 4.24 3.79
C GLY A 173 -14.52 5.19 3.26
N PRO A 174 -14.23 5.99 2.21
CA PRO A 174 -15.23 6.84 1.57
C PRO A 174 -16.42 6.05 1.02
N ALA A 175 -16.18 4.88 0.42
CA ALA A 175 -17.26 4.04 -0.12
C ALA A 175 -18.23 3.56 0.97
N VAL A 176 -17.71 3.17 2.15
CA VAL A 176 -18.55 2.78 3.30
C VAL A 176 -19.34 3.95 3.82
N VAL A 177 -18.71 5.12 4.01
CA VAL A 177 -19.36 6.27 4.67
C VAL A 177 -20.39 6.94 3.77
N SER A 178 -20.14 7.01 2.45
CA SER A 178 -21.08 7.54 1.45
C SER A 178 -22.05 6.49 0.88
N TRP A 179 -21.79 5.22 1.19
CA TRP A 179 -22.49 4.07 0.62
C TRP A 179 -22.50 4.03 -0.91
N THR A 180 -21.36 4.41 -1.52
CA THR A 180 -21.16 4.50 -2.97
C THR A 180 -20.13 3.47 -3.42
N TRP A 181 -20.56 2.48 -4.22
CA TRP A 181 -19.77 1.30 -4.57
C TRP A 181 -19.55 1.12 -6.09
N ASN A 182 -19.81 2.15 -6.88
CA ASN A 182 -19.68 2.07 -8.35
C ASN A 182 -18.25 1.71 -8.73
N SER A 183 -18.09 0.64 -9.54
CA SER A 183 -16.80 0.14 -10.03
C SER A 183 -15.75 -0.09 -8.92
N HIS A 184 -16.18 -0.25 -7.66
CA HIS A 184 -15.29 -0.30 -6.49
C HIS A 184 -14.28 -1.46 -6.55
N TRP A 185 -14.63 -2.55 -7.23
CA TRP A 185 -13.75 -3.70 -7.42
C TRP A 185 -12.43 -3.36 -8.10
N VAL A 186 -12.39 -2.34 -8.96
CA VAL A 186 -11.18 -1.87 -9.65
C VAL A 186 -10.10 -1.48 -8.67
N TYR A 187 -10.48 -0.79 -7.59
CA TYR A 187 -9.59 -0.30 -6.52
C TYR A 187 -9.09 -1.40 -5.57
N TRP A 188 -9.48 -2.65 -5.81
CA TRP A 188 -8.96 -3.83 -5.15
C TRP A 188 -8.11 -4.66 -6.09
N VAL A 189 -8.71 -5.05 -7.21
CA VAL A 189 -8.05 -5.95 -8.17
C VAL A 189 -6.82 -5.28 -8.79
N GLY A 190 -6.96 -4.03 -9.23
CA GLY A 190 -5.85 -3.28 -9.82
C GLY A 190 -4.65 -3.16 -8.87
N PRO A 191 -4.82 -2.60 -7.68
CA PRO A 191 -3.75 -2.51 -6.70
C PRO A 191 -3.13 -3.85 -6.30
N PHE A 192 -3.92 -4.89 -6.07
CA PHE A 192 -3.36 -6.21 -5.72
C PHE A 192 -2.54 -6.82 -6.87
N VAL A 193 -3.03 -6.73 -8.10
CA VAL A 193 -2.29 -7.23 -9.27
C VAL A 193 -1.00 -6.45 -9.45
N GLY A 194 -1.05 -5.11 -9.41
CA GLY A 194 0.12 -4.25 -9.52
C GLY A 194 1.17 -4.54 -8.45
N ALA A 195 0.73 -4.64 -7.19
CA ALA A 195 1.61 -4.95 -6.06
C ALA A 195 2.24 -6.33 -6.16
N GLY A 196 1.45 -7.34 -6.55
CA GLY A 196 1.95 -8.71 -6.74
C GLY A 196 3.00 -8.80 -7.83
N ILE A 197 2.76 -8.16 -8.98
CA ILE A 197 3.74 -8.11 -10.09
C ILE A 197 5.02 -7.40 -9.64
N ALA A 198 4.91 -6.25 -8.95
CA ALA A 198 6.07 -5.51 -8.47
C ALA A 198 6.92 -6.34 -7.50
N ALA A 199 6.29 -6.99 -6.53
CA ALA A 199 6.96 -7.86 -5.59
C ALA A 199 7.70 -9.01 -6.29
N LEU A 200 7.01 -9.71 -7.21
CA LEU A 200 7.60 -10.80 -7.97
C LEU A 200 8.78 -10.36 -8.82
N VAL A 201 8.62 -9.27 -9.57
CA VAL A 201 9.69 -8.71 -10.40
C VAL A 201 10.90 -8.35 -9.53
N TYR A 202 10.67 -7.66 -8.41
CA TYR A 202 11.76 -7.20 -7.56
C TYR A 202 12.49 -8.37 -6.86
N GLU A 203 11.74 -9.32 -6.30
CA GLU A 203 12.31 -10.51 -5.65
C GLU A 203 13.12 -11.36 -6.62
N VAL A 204 12.56 -11.65 -7.79
CA VAL A 204 13.18 -12.57 -8.74
C VAL A 204 14.38 -11.94 -9.45
N LEU A 205 14.29 -10.67 -9.85
CA LEU A 205 15.31 -10.04 -10.69
C LEU A 205 16.40 -9.33 -9.88
N PHE A 206 16.08 -8.80 -8.68
CA PHE A 206 17.02 -7.91 -7.97
C PHE A 206 17.48 -8.44 -6.61
N ILE A 207 16.62 -9.06 -5.83
CA ILE A 207 16.98 -9.57 -4.47
C ILE A 207 17.60 -10.96 -4.56
N ASN A 208 16.97 -11.90 -5.28
CA ASN A 208 17.40 -13.31 -5.31
C ASN A 208 18.60 -13.60 -6.24
N GLN A 209 19.11 -12.63 -6.94
CA GLN A 209 20.33 -12.83 -7.73
C GLN A 209 21.57 -12.73 -6.82
N SER A 210 21.94 -13.83 -6.18
CA SER A 210 23.26 -14.02 -5.61
C SER A 210 24.28 -14.09 -6.78
N GLY A 211 24.93 -12.98 -7.09
CA GLY A 211 26.03 -12.99 -8.06
C GLY A 211 26.08 -11.85 -9.08
N HIS A 212 25.38 -10.75 -8.88
CA HIS A 212 25.68 -9.56 -9.68
C HIS A 212 26.87 -8.83 -9.06
N ASP A 213 28.02 -8.94 -9.72
CA ASP A 213 29.12 -8.00 -9.52
C ASP A 213 28.58 -6.59 -9.76
N GLN A 214 28.75 -5.71 -8.77
CA GLN A 214 28.44 -4.29 -8.95
C GLN A 214 29.22 -3.80 -10.16
N LEU A 215 28.53 -3.15 -11.10
CA LEU A 215 29.22 -2.41 -12.15
C LEU A 215 30.20 -1.47 -11.47
N PRO A 216 31.47 -1.40 -11.96
CA PRO A 216 32.45 -0.49 -11.38
C PRO A 216 31.84 0.91 -11.37
N THR A 217 31.81 1.53 -10.21
CA THR A 217 31.47 2.96 -10.08
C THR A 217 32.54 3.70 -10.84
N THR A 218 32.23 4.12 -12.06
CA THR A 218 33.04 5.13 -12.74
C THR A 218 32.78 6.43 -11.97
N ASP A 219 33.81 6.86 -11.22
CA ASP A 219 33.83 8.19 -10.61
C ASP A 219 33.60 9.24 -11.71
N TYR A 220 32.46 9.95 -11.62
CA TYR A 220 32.18 11.16 -12.38
C TYR A 220 32.46 12.36 -11.50
#